data_776265686cbb33769011013851bb52df
#
_entry.id   776265686cbb33769011013851bb52df
#
_cell.length_a   1.000
_cell.length_b   1.000
_cell.length_c   1.000
_cell.angle_alpha   90.00
_cell.angle_beta   90.00
_cell.angle_gamma   90.00
#
_symmetry.space_group_name_H-M   'P 1'
#
loop_
_entity.id
_entity.type
_entity.pdbx_description
1 polymer ?
#
loop_
_entity_poly.entity_id
_entity_poly.type
_entity_poly.pdbx_seq_one_letter_code
_entity_poly.pdbx_strand_id
1 'polypeptide(L)'
;ENDEGEQPRALLYLEHAIHDGREYRGKPMVVSQRLEFVERREDGTTAQAGAAPYLDYRPSTDAERAAVADRLATPWLGSALEESVLRFAVENVVPRHLEEVREQRLALIDRTGRQVTQRLQQEIHYWDRRAEELKAQERAGKQPRLNSAHARRRADELAERKDRRLADLFHLGQVHVEL
;
A
#
# COMPACT_ATOMS: atom_id res chain seq x y z
N GLU A 1 -28.03 15.84 21.44
CA GLU A 1 -28.35 15.39 22.81
C GLU A 1 -27.04 15.33 23.56
N ASN A 2 -26.92 16.08 24.66
CA ASN A 2 -25.81 15.95 25.57
C ASN A 2 -26.04 14.67 26.37
N ASP A 3 -25.17 13.67 26.19
CA ASP A 3 -25.11 12.56 27.13
C ASP A 3 -24.62 13.11 28.47
N GLU A 4 -25.58 13.29 29.39
CA GLU A 4 -25.25 13.69 30.77
C GLU A 4 -24.38 12.61 31.40
N GLY A 5 -23.07 12.87 31.51
CA GLY A 5 -22.10 11.97 32.12
C GLY A 5 -20.92 11.57 31.25
N GLU A 6 -20.88 11.92 29.98
CA GLU A 6 -19.66 11.73 29.17
C GLU A 6 -18.59 12.75 29.53
N GLN A 7 -17.35 12.24 29.66
CA GLN A 7 -16.19 13.11 29.89
C GLN A 7 -15.86 13.92 28.63
N PRO A 8 -15.33 15.15 28.78
CA PRO A 8 -14.85 15.93 27.65
C PRO A 8 -13.84 15.15 26.82
N ARG A 9 -14.01 15.20 25.50
CA ARG A 9 -13.11 14.55 24.54
C ARG A 9 -12.80 15.48 23.37
N ALA A 10 -11.59 15.38 22.86
CA ALA A 10 -11.17 15.99 21.61
C ALA A 10 -11.11 14.91 20.53
N LEU A 11 -11.70 15.21 19.37
CA LEU A 11 -11.65 14.34 18.19
C LEU A 11 -10.69 14.96 17.17
N LEU A 12 -9.67 14.22 16.79
CA LEU A 12 -8.71 14.60 15.78
C LEU A 12 -8.82 13.64 14.60
N TYR A 13 -8.60 14.16 13.40
CA TYR A 13 -8.43 13.33 12.23
C TYR A 13 -6.97 13.33 11.80
N LEU A 14 -6.52 12.20 11.31
CA LEU A 14 -5.16 11.96 10.85
C LEU A 14 -5.23 11.35 9.46
N GLU A 15 -4.41 11.85 8.57
CA GLU A 15 -4.23 11.25 7.26
C GLU A 15 -2.85 10.61 7.20
N HIS A 16 -2.77 9.39 6.71
CA HIS A 16 -1.50 8.74 6.45
C HIS A 16 -1.56 7.95 5.14
N ALA A 17 -0.42 7.86 4.48
CA ALA A 17 -0.27 7.18 3.22
C ALA A 17 0.79 6.08 3.32
N ILE A 18 0.54 4.98 2.62
CA ILE A 18 1.49 3.88 2.44
C ILE A 18 1.97 3.92 1.00
N HIS A 19 3.28 3.88 0.84
CA HIS A 19 3.96 3.92 -0.45
C HIS A 19 4.60 2.58 -0.76
N ASP A 20 4.79 2.25 -2.04
CA ASP A 20 5.62 1.13 -2.46
C ASP A 20 6.99 1.64 -3.00
N GLY A 21 7.87 0.72 -3.37
CA GLY A 21 9.22 1.05 -3.86
C GLY A 21 9.26 1.68 -5.26
N ARG A 22 8.11 2.06 -5.84
CA ARG A 22 8.06 2.73 -7.14
C ARG A 22 8.01 4.24 -6.98
N GLU A 23 8.55 4.91 -7.96
CA GLU A 23 8.46 6.36 -8.09
C GLU A 23 7.75 6.74 -9.39
N TYR A 24 6.92 7.78 -9.31
CA TYR A 24 6.35 8.43 -10.47
C TYR A 24 6.69 9.91 -10.45
N ARG A 25 7.44 10.37 -11.45
CA ARG A 25 7.93 11.76 -11.54
C ARG A 25 8.71 12.21 -10.30
N GLY A 26 9.54 11.32 -9.74
CA GLY A 26 10.36 11.61 -8.55
C GLY A 26 9.57 11.64 -7.23
N LYS A 27 8.34 11.14 -7.21
CA LYS A 27 7.53 11.01 -6.00
C LYS A 27 7.21 9.55 -5.72
N PRO A 28 7.26 9.09 -4.46
CA PRO A 28 6.81 7.75 -4.07
C PRO A 28 5.37 7.51 -4.51
N MET A 29 5.06 6.29 -4.97
CA MET A 29 3.70 5.95 -5.36
C MET A 29 2.87 5.55 -4.15
N VAL A 30 1.82 6.31 -3.89
CA VAL A 30 0.82 5.97 -2.87
C VAL A 30 0.07 4.70 -3.32
N VAL A 31 0.02 3.71 -2.46
CA VAL A 31 -0.69 2.44 -2.69
C VAL A 31 -1.92 2.28 -1.80
N SER A 32 -1.93 2.98 -0.69
CA SER A 32 -3.09 3.06 0.21
C SER A 32 -3.03 4.34 1.01
N GLN A 33 -4.18 4.94 1.26
CA GLN A 33 -4.33 6.17 2.03
C GLN A 33 -5.56 6.02 2.92
N ARG A 34 -5.44 6.41 4.18
CA ARG A 34 -6.56 6.37 5.13
C ARG A 34 -6.67 7.67 5.90
N LEU A 35 -7.91 8.05 6.15
CA LEU A 35 -8.29 9.04 7.12
C LEU A 35 -8.76 8.31 8.37
N GLU A 36 -8.08 8.55 9.48
CA GLU A 36 -8.35 7.91 10.76
C GLU A 36 -8.78 8.96 11.78
N PHE A 37 -9.65 8.56 12.68
CA PHE A 37 -10.15 9.42 13.74
C PHE A 37 -9.69 8.88 15.09
N VAL A 38 -9.08 9.77 15.87
CA VAL A 38 -8.57 9.47 17.21
C VAL A 38 -9.23 10.41 18.21
N GLU A 39 -9.83 9.86 19.21
CA GLU A 39 -10.33 10.61 20.37
C GLU A 39 -9.32 10.61 21.51
N ARG A 40 -9.20 11.75 22.17
CA ARG A 40 -8.48 11.89 23.43
C ARG A 40 -9.37 12.52 24.47
N ARG A 41 -9.43 11.90 25.64
CA ARG A 41 -10.18 12.36 26.80
C ARG A 41 -9.32 13.20 27.73
N GLU A 42 -9.99 13.96 28.58
CA GLU A 42 -9.33 14.83 29.57
C GLU A 42 -8.45 14.01 30.55
N ASP A 43 -8.85 12.78 30.90
CA ASP A 43 -8.08 11.86 31.73
C ASP A 43 -6.80 11.32 31.07
N GLY A 44 -6.54 11.68 29.80
CA GLY A 44 -5.40 11.24 29.03
C GLY A 44 -5.64 9.96 28.22
N THR A 45 -6.79 9.33 28.34
CA THR A 45 -7.14 8.15 27.52
C THR A 45 -7.21 8.54 26.04
N THR A 46 -6.53 7.76 25.21
CA THR A 46 -6.51 7.94 23.75
C THR A 46 -6.98 6.66 23.07
N ALA A 47 -7.90 6.76 22.13
CA ALA A 47 -8.47 5.62 21.43
C ALA A 47 -8.83 5.96 19.98
N GLN A 48 -8.93 4.96 19.13
CA GLN A 48 -9.45 5.11 17.77
C GLN A 48 -10.98 5.30 17.84
N ALA A 49 -11.49 6.34 17.21
CA ALA A 49 -12.89 6.74 17.32
C ALA A 49 -13.83 6.07 16.29
N GLY A 50 -13.31 5.09 15.52
CA GLY A 50 -14.11 4.39 14.51
C GLY A 50 -14.29 5.18 13.21
N ALA A 51 -15.26 4.76 12.40
CA ALA A 51 -15.51 5.35 11.10
C ALA A 51 -16.47 6.55 11.21
N ALA A 52 -16.08 7.70 10.64
CA ALA A 52 -16.91 8.90 10.51
C ALA A 52 -17.59 9.37 11.83
N PRO A 53 -16.88 9.44 12.97
CA PRO A 53 -17.47 9.81 14.25
C PRO A 53 -18.03 11.23 14.27
N TYR A 54 -17.62 12.09 13.33
CA TYR A 54 -18.13 13.44 13.16
C TYR A 54 -19.63 13.50 12.78
N LEU A 55 -20.20 12.39 12.30
CA LEU A 55 -21.64 12.32 12.00
C LEU A 55 -22.51 12.35 13.26
N ASP A 56 -21.95 12.04 14.41
CA ASP A 56 -22.64 12.08 15.70
C ASP A 56 -22.67 13.49 16.30
N TYR A 57 -22.00 14.45 15.66
CA TYR A 57 -21.90 15.83 16.13
C TYR A 57 -22.59 16.80 15.18
N ARG A 58 -23.12 17.87 15.74
CA ARG A 58 -23.60 19.03 15.00
C ARG A 58 -22.75 20.27 15.30
N PRO A 59 -22.71 21.25 14.43
CA PRO A 59 -22.07 22.53 14.72
C PRO A 59 -22.68 23.17 15.98
N SER A 60 -21.84 23.66 16.88
CA SER A 60 -22.27 24.38 18.07
C SER A 60 -22.74 25.79 17.71
N THR A 61 -23.77 26.27 18.42
CA THR A 61 -24.23 27.66 18.34
C THR A 61 -23.23 28.58 19.07
N ASP A 62 -23.35 29.90 18.84
CA ASP A 62 -22.49 30.89 19.54
C ASP A 62 -22.70 30.87 21.06
N ALA A 63 -23.93 30.67 21.51
CA ALA A 63 -24.27 30.55 22.93
C ALA A 63 -23.60 29.30 23.57
N GLU A 64 -23.64 28.16 22.87
CA GLU A 64 -22.98 26.91 23.35
C GLU A 64 -21.48 27.08 23.39
N ARG A 65 -20.87 27.73 22.37
CA ARG A 65 -19.41 28.02 22.39
C ARG A 65 -19.04 28.92 23.55
N ALA A 66 -19.81 29.96 23.81
CA ALA A 66 -19.57 30.83 24.94
C ALA A 66 -19.67 30.09 26.29
N ALA A 67 -20.64 29.20 26.43
CA ALA A 67 -20.83 28.40 27.66
C ALA A 67 -19.68 27.41 27.95
N VAL A 68 -18.92 26.97 26.93
CA VAL A 68 -17.79 26.04 27.09
C VAL A 68 -16.42 26.70 26.93
N ALA A 69 -16.34 28.01 26.76
CA ALA A 69 -15.12 28.75 26.48
C ALA A 69 -14.00 28.47 27.52
N ASP A 70 -14.32 28.45 28.79
CA ASP A 70 -13.36 28.15 29.88
C ASP A 70 -12.82 26.72 29.79
N ARG A 71 -13.63 25.77 29.36
CA ARG A 71 -13.21 24.37 29.13
C ARG A 71 -12.32 24.22 27.91
N LEU A 72 -12.47 25.05 26.89
CA LEU A 72 -11.59 25.06 25.70
C LEU A 72 -10.21 25.65 26.04
N ALA A 73 -10.09 26.45 27.07
CA ALA A 73 -8.82 27.04 27.53
C ALA A 73 -8.01 26.10 28.47
N THR A 74 -8.43 24.84 28.63
CA THR A 74 -7.75 23.91 29.52
C THR A 74 -6.42 23.40 28.95
N PRO A 75 -5.39 23.14 29.79
CA PRO A 75 -4.04 22.77 29.33
C PRO A 75 -3.98 21.49 28.49
N TRP A 76 -4.89 20.52 28.70
CA TRP A 76 -4.87 19.26 27.98
C TRP A 76 -5.27 19.39 26.49
N LEU A 77 -5.94 20.46 26.11
CA LEU A 77 -6.24 20.83 24.71
C LEU A 77 -5.12 21.65 24.05
N GLY A 78 -4.02 21.89 24.75
CA GLY A 78 -2.87 22.64 24.26
C GLY A 78 -1.94 21.83 23.33
N SER A 79 -0.72 22.33 23.17
CA SER A 79 0.28 21.81 22.22
C SER A 79 0.65 20.32 22.40
N ALA A 80 0.47 19.75 23.58
CA ALA A 80 0.73 18.33 23.84
C ALA A 80 -0.36 17.38 23.28
N LEU A 81 -1.53 17.92 22.90
CA LEU A 81 -2.63 17.11 22.38
C LEU A 81 -2.26 16.46 21.06
N GLU A 82 -1.82 17.23 20.10
CA GLU A 82 -1.45 16.76 18.77
C GLU A 82 -0.30 15.73 18.84
N GLU A 83 0.75 16.02 19.57
CA GLU A 83 1.88 15.10 19.76
C GLU A 83 1.45 13.76 20.36
N SER A 84 0.57 13.78 21.35
CA SER A 84 0.08 12.56 22.01
C SER A 84 -0.79 11.72 21.09
N VAL A 85 -1.62 12.36 20.26
CA VAL A 85 -2.49 11.68 19.29
C VAL A 85 -1.67 11.11 18.13
N LEU A 86 -0.67 11.86 17.63
CA LEU A 86 0.25 11.36 16.62
C LEU A 86 1.02 10.13 17.12
N ARG A 87 1.56 10.19 18.33
CA ARG A 87 2.25 9.04 18.94
C ARG A 87 1.35 7.83 19.04
N PHE A 88 0.11 8.00 19.51
CA PHE A 88 -0.86 6.91 19.56
C PHE A 88 -1.13 6.32 18.19
N ALA A 89 -1.31 7.15 17.15
CA ALA A 89 -1.57 6.71 15.79
C ALA A 89 -0.39 5.91 15.23
N VAL A 90 0.84 6.40 15.43
CA VAL A 90 2.07 5.71 14.98
C VAL A 90 2.23 4.35 15.66
N GLU A 91 1.90 4.25 16.94
CA GLU A 91 2.09 3.03 17.71
C GLU A 91 0.96 2.00 17.52
N ASN A 92 -0.28 2.46 17.28
CA ASN A 92 -1.46 1.58 17.35
C ASN A 92 -2.28 1.50 16.05
N VAL A 93 -2.34 2.57 15.26
CA VAL A 93 -3.23 2.65 14.08
C VAL A 93 -2.46 2.32 12.80
N VAL A 94 -1.36 3.02 12.56
CA VAL A 94 -0.54 2.90 11.35
C VAL A 94 0.01 1.49 11.14
N PRO A 95 0.54 0.78 12.19
CA PRO A 95 1.11 -0.55 11.98
C PRO A 95 0.10 -1.58 11.47
N ARG A 96 -1.14 -1.51 11.93
CA ARG A 96 -2.20 -2.40 11.46
C ARG A 96 -2.51 -2.18 9.98
N HIS A 97 -2.66 -0.93 9.55
CA HIS A 97 -2.89 -0.61 8.15
C HIS A 97 -1.69 -1.02 7.27
N LEU A 98 -0.47 -0.79 7.75
CA LEU A 98 0.74 -1.21 7.03
C LEU A 98 0.78 -2.73 6.82
N GLU A 99 0.45 -3.51 7.86
CA GLU A 99 0.43 -4.98 7.74
C GLU A 99 -0.65 -5.47 6.79
N GLU A 100 -1.87 -4.92 6.85
CA GLU A 100 -2.95 -5.22 5.90
C GLU A 100 -2.52 -4.98 4.45
N VAL A 101 -1.89 -3.83 4.18
CA VAL A 101 -1.40 -3.49 2.83
C VAL A 101 -0.26 -4.42 2.42
N ARG A 102 0.65 -4.72 3.33
CA ARG A 102 1.76 -5.65 3.09
C ARG A 102 1.26 -7.04 2.71
N GLU A 103 0.33 -7.61 3.46
CA GLU A 103 -0.26 -8.92 3.18
C GLU A 103 -0.95 -8.95 1.81
N GLN A 104 -1.77 -7.93 1.50
CA GLN A 104 -2.45 -7.82 0.21
C GLN A 104 -1.45 -7.72 -0.95
N ARG A 105 -0.38 -6.95 -0.77
CA ARG A 105 0.69 -6.79 -1.78
C ARG A 105 1.46 -8.07 -1.98
N LEU A 106 1.87 -8.76 -0.93
CA LEU A 106 2.58 -10.04 -1.02
C LEU A 106 1.73 -11.09 -1.73
N ALA A 107 0.44 -11.19 -1.41
CA ALA A 107 -0.48 -12.09 -2.09
C ALA A 107 -0.64 -11.76 -3.59
N LEU A 108 -0.70 -10.47 -3.95
CA LEU A 108 -0.75 -10.03 -5.35
C LEU A 108 0.55 -10.37 -6.10
N ILE A 109 1.70 -10.09 -5.50
CA ILE A 109 3.03 -10.35 -6.08
C ILE A 109 3.21 -11.83 -6.33
N ASP A 110 2.91 -12.68 -5.34
CA ASP A 110 3.03 -14.13 -5.44
C ASP A 110 2.13 -14.69 -6.57
N ARG A 111 0.85 -14.30 -6.60
CA ARG A 111 -0.07 -14.71 -7.65
C ARG A 111 0.39 -14.26 -9.04
N THR A 112 0.80 -12.99 -9.17
CA THR A 112 1.25 -12.42 -10.44
C THR A 112 2.57 -13.05 -10.87
N GLY A 113 3.52 -13.24 -9.96
CA GLY A 113 4.80 -13.88 -10.21
C GLY A 113 4.64 -15.31 -10.72
N ARG A 114 3.76 -16.09 -10.08
CA ARG A 114 3.44 -17.47 -10.55
C ARG A 114 2.87 -17.46 -11.97
N GLN A 115 1.92 -16.57 -12.28
CA GLN A 115 1.31 -16.48 -13.61
C GLN A 115 2.31 -16.05 -14.68
N VAL A 116 3.15 -15.03 -14.39
CA VAL A 116 4.21 -14.56 -15.31
C VAL A 116 5.22 -15.68 -15.56
N THR A 117 5.67 -16.36 -14.50
CA THR A 117 6.63 -17.46 -14.61
C THR A 117 6.06 -18.59 -15.44
N GLN A 118 4.86 -19.07 -15.12
CA GLN A 118 4.22 -20.17 -15.82
C GLN A 118 4.06 -19.88 -17.32
N ARG A 119 3.52 -18.73 -17.66
CA ARG A 119 3.28 -18.34 -19.07
C ARG A 119 4.59 -18.21 -19.84
N LEU A 120 5.53 -17.42 -19.34
CA LEU A 120 6.78 -17.17 -20.07
C LEU A 120 7.65 -18.43 -20.14
N GLN A 121 7.61 -19.28 -19.12
CA GLN A 121 8.34 -20.54 -19.14
C GLN A 121 7.79 -21.51 -20.19
N GLN A 122 6.47 -21.56 -20.39
CA GLN A 122 5.87 -22.34 -21.49
C GLN A 122 6.32 -21.83 -22.86
N GLU A 123 6.33 -20.51 -23.06
CA GLU A 123 6.80 -19.90 -24.32
C GLU A 123 8.31 -20.15 -24.56
N ILE A 124 9.14 -20.05 -23.50
CA ILE A 124 10.59 -20.35 -23.57
C ILE A 124 10.80 -21.81 -23.98
N HIS A 125 10.14 -22.74 -23.30
CA HIS A 125 10.27 -24.17 -23.63
C HIS A 125 9.79 -24.50 -25.06
N TYR A 126 8.76 -23.81 -25.56
CA TYR A 126 8.32 -23.94 -26.96
C TYR A 126 9.43 -23.51 -27.92
N TRP A 127 10.02 -22.32 -27.71
CA TRP A 127 11.05 -21.80 -28.58
C TRP A 127 12.38 -22.55 -28.49
N ASP A 128 12.75 -23.05 -27.32
CA ASP A 128 13.91 -23.92 -27.14
C ASP A 128 13.76 -25.23 -27.92
N ARG A 129 12.60 -25.89 -27.78
CA ARG A 129 12.32 -27.11 -28.56
C ARG A 129 12.34 -26.81 -30.05
N ARG A 130 11.73 -25.70 -30.45
CA ARG A 130 11.72 -25.30 -31.86
C ARG A 130 13.13 -25.02 -32.41
N ALA A 131 14.00 -24.42 -31.60
CA ALA A 131 15.38 -24.21 -31.95
C ALA A 131 16.12 -25.53 -32.20
N GLU A 132 15.95 -26.52 -31.33
CA GLU A 132 16.57 -27.86 -31.51
C GLU A 132 16.02 -28.59 -32.76
N GLU A 133 14.72 -28.55 -33.01
CA GLU A 133 14.13 -29.12 -34.23
C GLU A 133 14.69 -28.48 -35.50
N LEU A 134 14.77 -27.15 -35.53
CA LEU A 134 15.34 -26.42 -36.67
C LEU A 134 16.81 -26.73 -36.88
N LYS A 135 17.59 -26.81 -35.80
CA LYS A 135 19.00 -27.18 -35.84
C LYS A 135 19.21 -28.59 -36.40
N ALA A 136 18.32 -29.54 -36.06
CA ALA A 136 18.35 -30.87 -36.62
C ALA A 136 18.03 -30.86 -38.14
N GLN A 137 17.08 -30.03 -38.59
CA GLN A 137 16.76 -29.87 -40.01
C GLN A 137 17.91 -29.22 -40.79
N GLU A 138 18.55 -28.19 -40.25
CA GLU A 138 19.72 -27.53 -40.83
C GLU A 138 20.89 -28.52 -40.99
N ARG A 139 21.16 -29.35 -39.98
CA ARG A 139 22.17 -30.42 -40.06
C ARG A 139 21.87 -31.49 -41.12
N ALA A 140 20.59 -31.73 -41.38
CA ALA A 140 20.13 -32.62 -42.45
C ALA A 140 20.10 -31.96 -43.83
N GLY A 141 20.65 -30.75 -44.01
CA GLY A 141 20.77 -30.03 -45.26
C GLY A 141 19.49 -29.34 -45.72
N LYS A 142 18.46 -29.26 -44.86
CA LYS A 142 17.22 -28.54 -45.12
C LYS A 142 17.41 -27.04 -44.86
N GLN A 143 16.69 -26.22 -45.62
CA GLN A 143 16.69 -24.75 -45.43
C GLN A 143 15.31 -24.29 -44.89
N PRO A 144 15.06 -24.38 -43.57
CA PRO A 144 13.81 -23.93 -43.00
C PRO A 144 13.66 -22.40 -43.12
N ARG A 145 12.44 -21.91 -43.27
CA ARG A 145 12.12 -20.47 -43.33
C ARG A 145 12.61 -19.71 -42.10
N LEU A 146 12.55 -20.33 -40.92
CA LEU A 146 13.06 -19.82 -39.66
C LEU A 146 14.30 -20.64 -39.32
N ASN A 147 15.43 -19.98 -39.04
CA ASN A 147 16.65 -20.67 -38.64
C ASN A 147 16.68 -20.93 -37.09
N SER A 148 17.49 -21.91 -36.71
CA SER A 148 17.62 -22.32 -35.31
C SER A 148 18.14 -21.17 -34.42
N ALA A 149 19.05 -20.34 -34.93
CA ALA A 149 19.61 -19.20 -34.19
C ALA A 149 18.56 -18.13 -33.86
N HIS A 150 17.59 -17.90 -34.78
CA HIS A 150 16.48 -16.97 -34.50
C HIS A 150 15.53 -17.51 -33.42
N ALA A 151 15.20 -18.80 -33.51
CA ALA A 151 14.35 -19.44 -32.48
C ALA A 151 15.03 -19.38 -31.10
N ARG A 152 16.35 -19.61 -31.05
CA ARG A 152 17.12 -19.51 -29.80
C ARG A 152 17.11 -18.11 -29.23
N ARG A 153 17.41 -17.09 -30.05
CA ARG A 153 17.34 -15.69 -29.61
C ARG A 153 15.97 -15.34 -29.05
N ARG A 154 14.89 -15.87 -29.64
CA ARG A 154 13.55 -15.64 -29.14
C ARG A 154 13.31 -16.24 -27.74
N ALA A 155 13.86 -17.44 -27.47
CA ALA A 155 13.82 -18.02 -26.14
C ALA A 155 14.60 -17.16 -25.12
N ASP A 156 15.78 -16.70 -25.50
CA ASP A 156 16.64 -15.87 -24.64
C ASP A 156 15.97 -14.52 -24.32
N GLU A 157 15.37 -13.83 -25.30
CA GLU A 157 14.59 -12.60 -25.09
C GLU A 157 13.41 -12.78 -24.13
N LEU A 158 12.74 -13.94 -24.21
CA LEU A 158 11.63 -14.26 -23.30
C LEU A 158 12.13 -14.55 -21.89
N ALA A 159 13.29 -15.19 -21.76
CA ALA A 159 13.93 -15.43 -20.46
C ALA A 159 14.30 -14.10 -19.78
N GLU A 160 14.98 -13.20 -20.50
CA GLU A 160 15.28 -11.86 -19.99
C GLU A 160 14.02 -11.07 -19.62
N ARG A 161 12.96 -11.17 -20.45
CA ARG A 161 11.69 -10.51 -20.14
C ARG A 161 11.07 -11.06 -18.86
N LYS A 162 11.14 -12.38 -18.63
CA LYS A 162 10.67 -13.02 -17.39
C LYS A 162 11.39 -12.45 -16.19
N ASP A 163 12.72 -12.40 -16.26
CA ASP A 163 13.55 -11.95 -15.15
C ASP A 163 13.32 -10.46 -14.83
N ARG A 164 13.21 -9.60 -15.84
CA ARG A 164 12.83 -8.19 -15.66
C ARG A 164 11.45 -8.06 -14.98
N ARG A 165 10.45 -8.83 -15.41
CA ARG A 165 9.12 -8.79 -14.82
C ARG A 165 9.09 -9.24 -13.37
N LEU A 166 9.88 -10.24 -13.01
CA LEU A 166 10.01 -10.68 -11.61
C LEU A 166 10.73 -9.64 -10.74
N ALA A 167 11.76 -8.98 -11.28
CA ALA A 167 12.43 -7.88 -10.61
C ALA A 167 11.49 -6.68 -10.37
N ASP A 168 10.68 -6.30 -11.38
CA ASP A 168 9.67 -5.25 -11.23
C ASP A 168 8.69 -5.56 -10.08
N LEU A 169 8.27 -6.83 -9.94
CA LEU A 169 7.37 -7.25 -8.86
C LEU A 169 8.01 -7.12 -7.48
N PHE A 170 9.32 -7.27 -7.36
CA PHE A 170 10.02 -7.11 -6.08
C PHE A 170 9.86 -5.70 -5.51
N HIS A 171 9.94 -4.67 -6.36
CA HIS A 171 9.75 -3.28 -5.92
C HIS A 171 8.35 -2.98 -5.42
N LEU A 172 7.33 -3.72 -5.89
CA LEU A 172 5.97 -3.59 -5.41
C LEU A 172 5.79 -4.07 -3.97
N GLY A 173 6.67 -4.95 -3.49
CA GLY A 173 6.65 -5.48 -2.13
C GLY A 173 7.33 -4.59 -1.09
N GLN A 174 8.09 -3.59 -1.53
CA GLN A 174 8.76 -2.64 -0.65
C GLN A 174 7.78 -1.54 -0.24
N VAL A 175 7.09 -1.74 0.88
CA VAL A 175 6.12 -0.76 1.41
C VAL A 175 6.66 0.00 2.61
N HIS A 176 6.39 1.30 2.68
CA HIS A 176 6.77 2.20 3.76
C HIS A 176 5.65 3.22 4.00
N VAL A 177 5.68 3.90 5.14
CA VAL A 177 4.65 4.84 5.59
C VAL A 177 5.17 6.27 5.53
N GLU A 178 4.28 7.19 5.12
CA GLU A 178 4.42 8.63 5.28
C GLU A 178 3.23 9.15 6.11
N LEU A 179 3.53 10.03 7.09
CA LEU A 179 2.58 10.66 8.02
C LEU A 179 2.47 12.15 7.72
#